data_5a4e527955c67a7856f4f416c61d48e4
#
_entry.id   5a4e527955c67a7856f4f416c61d48e4
#
_cell.length_a   1.000
_cell.length_b   1.000
_cell.length_c   1.000
_cell.angle_alpha   90.00
_cell.angle_beta   90.00
_cell.angle_gamma   90.00
#
_symmetry.space_group_name_H-M   'P 1'
#
loop_
_entity.id
_entity.type
_entity.pdbx_description
1 polymer ?
#
loop_
_entity_poly.entity_id
_entity_poly.type
_entity_poly.pdbx_seq_one_letter_code
_entity_poly.pdbx_strand_id
1 'polypeptide(L)'
;MIYHLINRGEIIMTTEERINIAKSLFQKSTMVDCLAAAGYFTAPASISHHGSYDGALFDHSYMVTKTLLDMTDRLNLEWERMESPIIVGMLHDICKIDSYAKISEATGAYEYKWNKNQIITGHGDKSCIIAQKYICMTEEEIACIRYHMGAFTAKEEWTAYTNAIHKYPNVLYTHTADMIAAHIIGV
;
A
#
# COMPACT_ATOMS: atom_id res chain seq x y z
N MET A 1 -10.58 -1.80 -20.04
CA MET A 1 -11.37 -3.02 -20.25
C MET A 1 -10.84 -4.18 -19.39
N ILE A 2 -10.41 -3.90 -18.14
CA ILE A 2 -9.90 -4.91 -17.17
C ILE A 2 -10.79 -4.97 -15.91
N TYR A 3 -11.74 -4.04 -15.73
CA TYR A 3 -12.68 -4.03 -14.60
C TYR A 3 -13.71 -5.19 -14.59
N HIS A 4 -13.74 -6.03 -15.65
CA HIS A 4 -14.74 -7.10 -15.80
C HIS A 4 -14.30 -8.47 -15.28
N LEU A 5 -13.11 -8.60 -14.69
CA LEU A 5 -12.63 -9.88 -14.16
C LEU A 5 -12.56 -9.95 -12.62
N ILE A 6 -12.97 -8.88 -11.92
CA ILE A 6 -13.17 -8.94 -10.47
C ILE A 6 -14.67 -9.19 -10.22
N ASN A 7 -15.18 -10.29 -10.69
CA ASN A 7 -16.35 -10.92 -10.10
C ASN A 7 -15.92 -11.41 -8.71
N ARG A 8 -16.74 -11.19 -7.69
CA ARG A 8 -16.64 -11.60 -6.28
C ARG A 8 -16.27 -13.08 -6.04
N GLY A 9 -15.27 -13.56 -6.71
CA GLY A 9 -14.65 -14.88 -6.59
C GLY A 9 -13.16 -14.64 -6.36
N GLU A 10 -12.68 -15.01 -5.22
CA GLU A 10 -11.31 -14.92 -4.72
C GLU A 10 -10.29 -15.34 -5.78
N ILE A 11 -9.67 -14.38 -6.47
CA ILE A 11 -8.39 -14.66 -7.12
C ILE A 11 -7.35 -14.59 -6.01
N ILE A 12 -7.17 -15.70 -5.31
CA ILE A 12 -6.09 -15.84 -4.32
C ILE A 12 -4.80 -16.01 -5.12
N MET A 13 -4.06 -14.91 -5.30
CA MET A 13 -2.72 -14.99 -5.88
C MET A 13 -1.80 -15.77 -4.94
N THR A 14 -0.96 -16.62 -5.49
CA THR A 14 0.13 -17.24 -4.75
C THR A 14 1.21 -16.19 -4.41
N THR A 15 2.02 -16.47 -3.39
CA THR A 15 3.15 -15.60 -3.04
C THR A 15 4.12 -15.44 -4.21
N GLU A 16 4.34 -16.47 -5.01
CA GLU A 16 5.20 -16.43 -6.19
C GLU A 16 4.65 -15.50 -7.28
N GLU A 17 3.35 -15.56 -7.55
CA GLU A 17 2.69 -14.66 -8.51
C GLU A 17 2.81 -13.21 -8.07
N ARG A 18 2.60 -12.90 -6.77
CA ARG A 18 2.79 -11.55 -6.21
C ARG A 18 4.22 -11.04 -6.41
N ILE A 19 5.21 -11.87 -6.12
CA ILE A 19 6.64 -11.54 -6.31
C ILE A 19 6.94 -11.27 -7.79
N ASN A 20 6.44 -12.10 -8.71
CA ASN A 20 6.65 -11.93 -10.14
C ASN A 20 6.01 -10.63 -10.67
N ILE A 21 4.80 -10.29 -10.21
CA ILE A 21 4.15 -9.02 -10.53
C ILE A 21 4.99 -7.85 -10.01
N ALA A 22 5.46 -7.91 -8.75
CA ALA A 22 6.30 -6.85 -8.17
C ALA A 22 7.61 -6.67 -8.95
N LYS A 23 8.27 -7.75 -9.37
CA LYS A 23 9.49 -7.70 -10.19
C LYS A 23 9.25 -7.04 -11.54
N SER A 24 8.09 -7.29 -12.14
CA SER A 24 7.68 -6.64 -13.40
C SER A 24 7.42 -5.13 -13.22
N LEU A 25 6.77 -4.73 -12.11
CA LEU A 25 6.46 -3.33 -11.84
C LEU A 25 7.69 -2.49 -11.49
N PHE A 26 8.49 -2.95 -10.52
CA PHE A 26 9.63 -2.20 -10.03
C PHE A 26 10.87 -2.29 -10.91
N GLN A 27 11.00 -3.35 -11.73
CA GLN A 27 12.20 -3.65 -12.53
C GLN A 27 13.50 -3.68 -11.67
N LYS A 28 13.39 -3.97 -10.39
CA LYS A 28 14.45 -3.97 -9.37
C LYS A 28 14.38 -5.25 -8.54
N SER A 29 14.87 -6.37 -9.09
CA SER A 29 14.76 -7.70 -8.46
C SER A 29 15.30 -7.73 -7.03
N THR A 30 16.47 -7.15 -6.75
CA THR A 30 17.05 -7.12 -5.39
C THR A 30 16.15 -6.44 -4.37
N MET A 31 15.51 -5.33 -4.74
CA MET A 31 14.55 -4.64 -3.88
C MET A 31 13.35 -5.55 -3.57
N VAL A 32 12.81 -6.22 -4.56
CA VAL A 32 11.67 -7.14 -4.40
C VAL A 32 12.05 -8.33 -3.53
N ASP A 33 13.25 -8.87 -3.68
CA ASP A 33 13.75 -9.97 -2.83
C ASP A 33 13.91 -9.51 -1.36
N CYS A 34 14.32 -8.26 -1.11
CA CYS A 34 14.35 -7.67 0.23
C CYS A 34 12.93 -7.48 0.81
N LEU A 35 11.96 -7.05 -0.01
CA LEU A 35 10.55 -6.94 0.41
C LEU A 35 9.97 -8.32 0.74
N ALA A 36 10.31 -9.35 -0.03
CA ALA A 36 9.91 -10.73 0.25
C ALA A 36 10.47 -11.22 1.59
N ALA A 37 11.76 -11.00 1.85
CA ALA A 37 12.38 -11.34 3.12
C ALA A 37 11.77 -10.58 4.31
N ALA A 38 11.25 -9.38 4.09
CA ALA A 38 10.55 -8.59 5.11
C ALA A 38 9.08 -9.02 5.34
N GLY A 39 8.54 -9.96 4.55
CA GLY A 39 7.18 -10.46 4.70
C GLY A 39 6.11 -9.66 3.95
N TYR A 40 6.48 -8.74 3.07
CA TYR A 40 5.53 -7.89 2.34
C TYR A 40 4.48 -8.67 1.55
N PHE A 41 4.85 -9.81 0.98
CA PHE A 41 3.97 -10.64 0.14
C PHE A 41 3.11 -11.64 0.92
N THR A 42 3.25 -11.67 2.24
CA THR A 42 2.50 -12.56 3.14
C THR A 42 1.77 -11.82 4.25
N ALA A 43 2.04 -10.52 4.42
CA ALA A 43 1.38 -9.70 5.42
C ALA A 43 -0.10 -9.46 5.10
N PRO A 44 -0.98 -9.35 6.11
CA PRO A 44 -2.37 -8.94 5.93
C PRO A 44 -2.48 -7.43 5.71
N ALA A 45 -3.56 -6.98 5.07
CA ALA A 45 -3.89 -5.57 4.95
C ALA A 45 -4.65 -5.04 6.17
N SER A 46 -5.36 -5.92 6.90
CA SER A 46 -6.22 -5.58 8.04
C SER A 46 -6.36 -6.78 8.96
N ILE A 47 -6.87 -6.57 10.19
CA ILE A 47 -7.29 -7.66 11.11
C ILE A 47 -8.80 -7.90 11.02
N SER A 48 -9.52 -7.04 10.35
CA SER A 48 -10.97 -7.10 10.17
C SER A 48 -11.32 -6.88 8.70
N HIS A 49 -12.48 -7.33 8.28
CA HIS A 49 -12.97 -7.17 6.92
C HIS A 49 -12.20 -8.01 5.87
N HIS A 50 -12.16 -7.55 4.62
CA HIS A 50 -11.67 -8.31 3.47
C HIS A 50 -10.13 -8.48 3.43
N GLY A 51 -9.37 -7.74 4.23
CA GLY A 51 -7.90 -7.75 4.19
C GLY A 51 -7.21 -8.66 5.22
N SER A 52 -7.92 -9.61 5.86
CA SER A 52 -7.40 -10.47 6.94
C SER A 52 -6.94 -11.84 6.43
N TYR A 53 -6.08 -11.85 5.41
CA TYR A 53 -5.49 -13.09 4.87
C TYR A 53 -4.03 -12.88 4.44
N ASP A 54 -3.31 -13.99 4.26
CA ASP A 54 -1.89 -13.97 3.85
C ASP A 54 -1.73 -13.34 2.47
N GLY A 55 -0.99 -12.22 2.40
CA GLY A 55 -0.69 -11.48 1.18
C GLY A 55 -1.69 -10.39 0.81
N ALA A 56 -2.72 -10.15 1.64
CA ALA A 56 -3.69 -9.09 1.40
C ALA A 56 -3.05 -7.70 1.28
N LEU A 57 -1.95 -7.44 1.99
CA LEU A 57 -1.20 -6.19 1.86
C LEU A 57 -0.75 -5.94 0.42
N PHE A 58 -0.17 -6.97 -0.21
CA PHE A 58 0.24 -6.85 -1.61
C PHE A 58 -0.97 -6.66 -2.52
N ASP A 59 -2.03 -7.46 -2.35
CA ASP A 59 -3.20 -7.43 -3.22
C ASP A 59 -3.88 -6.05 -3.19
N HIS A 60 -4.02 -5.47 -2.00
CA HIS A 60 -4.48 -4.10 -1.80
C HIS A 60 -3.55 -3.07 -2.47
N SER A 61 -2.25 -3.11 -2.16
CA SER A 61 -1.28 -2.17 -2.72
C SER A 61 -1.20 -2.24 -4.24
N TYR A 62 -1.32 -3.43 -4.81
CA TYR A 62 -1.38 -3.63 -6.26
C TYR A 62 -2.63 -2.99 -6.87
N MET A 63 -3.79 -3.10 -6.21
CA MET A 63 -5.01 -2.47 -6.69
C MET A 63 -4.95 -0.95 -6.59
N VAL A 64 -4.39 -0.40 -5.51
CA VAL A 64 -4.11 1.04 -5.38
C VAL A 64 -3.19 1.51 -6.52
N THR A 65 -2.12 0.76 -6.81
CA THR A 65 -1.19 1.06 -7.91
C THR A 65 -1.91 1.10 -9.26
N LYS A 66 -2.73 0.08 -9.55
CA LYS A 66 -3.50 0.05 -10.82
C LYS A 66 -4.46 1.22 -10.94
N THR A 67 -5.12 1.59 -9.84
CA THR A 67 -6.04 2.73 -9.81
C THR A 67 -5.29 4.04 -10.03
N LEU A 68 -4.12 4.23 -9.38
CA LEU A 68 -3.27 5.41 -9.61
C LEU A 68 -2.77 5.51 -11.05
N LEU A 69 -2.35 4.40 -11.65
CA LEU A 69 -1.91 4.37 -13.05
C LEU A 69 -3.06 4.73 -14.00
N ASP A 70 -4.27 4.19 -13.77
CA ASP A 70 -5.46 4.53 -14.57
C ASP A 70 -5.85 6.01 -14.40
N MET A 71 -5.79 6.53 -13.18
CA MET A 71 -6.02 7.96 -12.92
C MET A 71 -4.94 8.83 -13.58
N THR A 72 -3.68 8.43 -13.51
CA THR A 72 -2.56 9.13 -14.14
C THR A 72 -2.78 9.28 -15.64
N ASP A 73 -3.14 8.19 -16.31
CA ASP A 73 -3.41 8.19 -17.75
C ASP A 73 -4.64 9.05 -18.11
N ARG A 74 -5.77 8.83 -17.44
CA ARG A 74 -7.03 9.51 -17.77
C ARG A 74 -7.07 10.99 -17.45
N LEU A 75 -6.38 11.40 -16.39
CA LEU A 75 -6.39 12.78 -15.91
C LEU A 75 -5.12 13.52 -16.30
N ASN A 76 -4.18 12.86 -16.99
CA ASN A 76 -2.87 13.38 -17.35
C ASN A 76 -2.14 13.93 -16.11
N LEU A 77 -2.07 13.12 -15.04
CA LEU A 77 -1.38 13.54 -13.81
C LEU A 77 0.12 13.60 -14.07
N GLU A 78 0.72 14.70 -13.63
CA GLU A 78 2.17 14.89 -13.67
C GLU A 78 2.79 14.45 -12.35
N TRP A 79 3.87 13.67 -12.41
CA TRP A 79 4.63 13.16 -11.27
C TRP A 79 6.09 13.60 -11.38
N GLU A 80 6.79 13.77 -10.25
CA GLU A 80 8.23 14.10 -10.25
C GLU A 80 9.06 13.07 -11.03
N ARG A 81 8.61 11.79 -11.09
CA ARG A 81 9.17 10.76 -11.97
C ARG A 81 8.10 9.75 -12.38
N MET A 82 8.31 9.09 -13.52
CA MET A 82 7.34 8.18 -14.12
C MET A 82 7.00 6.98 -13.23
N GLU A 83 7.92 6.54 -12.37
CA GLU A 83 7.75 5.42 -11.47
C GLU A 83 6.97 5.77 -10.21
N SER A 84 6.74 7.06 -9.90
CA SER A 84 6.11 7.51 -8.66
C SER A 84 4.75 6.86 -8.39
N PRO A 85 3.81 6.72 -9.33
CA PRO A 85 2.53 6.07 -9.05
C PRO A 85 2.69 4.60 -8.65
N ILE A 86 3.72 3.90 -9.16
CA ILE A 86 4.02 2.52 -8.76
C ILE A 86 4.62 2.50 -7.36
N ILE A 87 5.59 3.38 -7.08
CA ILE A 87 6.26 3.45 -5.78
C ILE A 87 5.26 3.80 -4.68
N VAL A 88 4.46 4.83 -4.91
CA VAL A 88 3.45 5.30 -3.97
C VAL A 88 2.38 4.22 -3.74
N GLY A 89 1.78 3.70 -4.79
CA GLY A 89 0.73 2.70 -4.68
C GLY A 89 1.19 1.41 -4.01
N MET A 90 2.38 0.91 -4.37
CA MET A 90 2.91 -0.32 -3.79
C MET A 90 3.41 -0.16 -2.34
N LEU A 91 3.84 1.03 -1.93
CA LEU A 91 4.52 1.20 -0.64
C LEU A 91 3.76 2.08 0.37
N HIS A 92 2.58 2.66 0.02
CA HIS A 92 1.84 3.54 0.92
C HIS A 92 1.53 2.88 2.27
N ASP A 93 1.24 1.59 2.25
CA ASP A 93 0.82 0.79 3.39
C ASP A 93 1.90 -0.19 3.90
N ILE A 94 3.15 -0.03 3.48
CA ILE A 94 4.24 -0.96 3.85
C ILE A 94 4.43 -1.11 5.36
N CYS A 95 3.97 -0.16 6.17
CA CYS A 95 3.98 -0.26 7.63
C CYS A 95 3.26 -1.50 8.16
N LYS A 96 2.34 -2.09 7.37
CA LYS A 96 1.54 -3.24 7.78
C LYS A 96 2.33 -4.54 7.85
N ILE A 97 3.57 -4.61 7.32
CA ILE A 97 4.43 -5.81 7.41
C ILE A 97 4.68 -6.28 8.83
N ASP A 98 4.66 -5.37 9.82
CA ASP A 98 4.86 -5.68 11.23
C ASP A 98 3.73 -5.16 12.14
N SER A 99 2.69 -4.56 11.56
CA SER A 99 1.56 -4.03 12.34
C SER A 99 0.67 -5.11 12.91
N TYR A 100 0.72 -6.30 12.35
CA TYR A 100 -0.10 -7.44 12.77
C TYR A 100 0.75 -8.67 13.07
N ALA A 101 0.36 -9.41 14.10
CA ALA A 101 0.95 -10.69 14.46
C ALA A 101 -0.03 -11.82 14.11
N LYS A 102 0.47 -12.84 13.42
CA LYS A 102 -0.28 -14.06 13.11
C LYS A 102 -0.28 -14.96 14.33
N ILE A 103 -1.47 -15.27 14.86
CA ILE A 103 -1.68 -16.15 16.00
C ILE A 103 -2.28 -17.44 15.48
N SER A 104 -1.55 -18.54 15.59
CA SER A 104 -2.03 -19.87 15.18
C SER A 104 -2.70 -20.57 16.37
N GLU A 105 -3.87 -21.18 16.12
CA GLU A 105 -4.56 -22.00 17.07
C GLU A 105 -4.08 -23.46 17.00
N ALA A 106 -4.33 -24.25 18.05
CA ALA A 106 -4.00 -25.67 18.08
C ALA A 106 -4.76 -26.48 17.01
N THR A 107 -5.85 -25.95 16.49
CA THR A 107 -6.68 -26.53 15.43
C THR A 107 -6.09 -26.37 14.03
N GLY A 108 -5.02 -25.56 13.88
CA GLY A 108 -4.45 -25.13 12.60
C GLY A 108 -5.11 -23.89 12.00
N ALA A 109 -6.18 -23.36 12.62
CA ALA A 109 -6.73 -22.05 12.28
C ALA A 109 -5.79 -20.95 12.74
N TYR A 110 -5.85 -19.78 12.11
CA TYR A 110 -5.10 -18.62 12.51
C TYR A 110 -5.95 -17.34 12.46
N GLU A 111 -5.56 -16.38 13.26
CA GLU A 111 -6.09 -15.02 13.21
C GLU A 111 -4.95 -14.01 13.22
N TYR A 112 -5.20 -12.81 12.73
CA TYR A 112 -4.29 -11.69 12.87
C TYR A 112 -4.72 -10.80 14.02
N LYS A 113 -3.77 -10.40 14.85
CA LYS A 113 -3.98 -9.43 15.96
C LYS A 113 -3.04 -8.26 15.83
N TRP A 114 -3.44 -7.13 16.40
CA TRP A 114 -2.58 -5.96 16.47
C TRP A 114 -1.29 -6.30 17.23
N ASN A 115 -0.15 -6.03 16.58
CA ASN A 115 1.16 -6.20 17.21
C ASN A 115 1.43 -5.05 18.20
N LYS A 116 1.39 -5.36 19.49
CA LYS A 116 1.62 -4.38 20.57
C LYS A 116 3.11 -4.02 20.76
N ASN A 117 4.01 -4.76 20.13
CA ASN A 117 5.47 -4.61 20.28
C ASN A 117 6.09 -3.73 19.20
N GLN A 118 5.29 -2.97 18.46
CA GLN A 118 5.81 -2.06 17.44
C GLN A 118 6.67 -0.97 18.07
N ILE A 119 7.86 -0.75 17.51
CA ILE A 119 8.80 0.30 17.94
C ILE A 119 8.46 1.64 17.26
N ILE A 120 8.08 1.58 15.97
CA ILE A 120 7.72 2.74 15.17
C ILE A 120 6.20 2.70 14.99
N THR A 121 5.54 3.80 15.29
CA THR A 121 4.10 4.00 15.15
C THR A 121 3.80 5.16 14.19
N GLY A 122 2.52 5.38 13.90
CA GLY A 122 2.12 6.39 12.92
C GLY A 122 2.05 5.79 11.51
N HIS A 123 0.85 5.68 10.96
CA HIS A 123 0.60 4.89 9.75
C HIS A 123 1.41 5.39 8.54
N GLY A 124 1.25 6.66 8.15
CA GLY A 124 1.97 7.23 7.02
C GLY A 124 3.46 7.43 7.30
N ASP A 125 3.82 7.97 8.47
CA ASP A 125 5.23 8.20 8.84
C ASP A 125 6.01 6.88 8.88
N LYS A 126 5.44 5.84 9.49
CA LYS A 126 6.04 4.52 9.54
C LYS A 126 6.22 3.93 8.15
N SER A 127 5.23 4.10 7.25
CA SER A 127 5.35 3.66 5.86
C SER A 127 6.51 4.35 5.16
N CYS A 128 6.67 5.68 5.31
CA CYS A 128 7.81 6.42 4.76
C CYS A 128 9.15 5.91 5.31
N ILE A 129 9.26 5.72 6.63
CA ILE A 129 10.50 5.24 7.27
C ILE A 129 10.88 3.85 6.77
N ILE A 130 9.91 2.96 6.60
CA ILE A 130 10.17 1.60 6.11
C ILE A 130 10.50 1.62 4.62
N ALA A 131 9.73 2.34 3.80
CA ALA A 131 9.94 2.40 2.35
C ALA A 131 11.34 2.94 1.98
N GLN A 132 11.85 3.92 2.73
CA GLN A 132 13.20 4.48 2.52
C GLN A 132 14.34 3.48 2.71
N LYS A 133 14.11 2.34 3.36
CA LYS A 133 15.10 1.25 3.43
C LYS A 133 15.30 0.54 2.09
N TYR A 134 14.36 0.65 1.20
CA TYR A 134 14.32 -0.08 -0.08
C TYR A 134 14.52 0.82 -1.29
N ILE A 135 14.08 2.07 -1.21
CA ILE A 135 14.14 3.02 -2.32
C ILE A 135 14.33 4.45 -1.82
N CYS A 136 15.16 5.22 -2.52
CA CYS A 136 15.23 6.67 -2.30
C CYS A 136 13.97 7.30 -2.89
N MET A 137 13.16 7.94 -2.06
CA MET A 137 11.90 8.58 -2.45
C MET A 137 12.07 10.07 -2.72
N THR A 138 11.29 10.61 -3.65
CA THR A 138 11.15 12.04 -3.87
C THR A 138 10.30 12.67 -2.76
N GLU A 139 10.30 14.02 -2.68
CA GLU A 139 9.47 14.73 -1.70
C GLU A 139 7.97 14.50 -1.97
N GLU A 140 7.57 14.45 -3.25
CA GLU A 140 6.21 14.11 -3.65
C GLU A 140 5.79 12.72 -3.18
N GLU A 141 6.62 11.70 -3.41
CA GLU A 141 6.34 10.32 -2.98
C GLU A 141 6.19 10.20 -1.47
N ILE A 142 7.06 10.90 -0.72
CA ILE A 142 6.97 10.97 0.74
C ILE A 142 5.65 11.64 1.15
N ALA A 143 5.28 12.76 0.53
CA ALA A 143 4.04 13.46 0.83
C ALA A 143 2.81 12.58 0.51
N CYS A 144 2.79 11.91 -0.64
CA CYS A 144 1.73 10.99 -1.03
C CYS A 144 1.58 9.83 -0.04
N ILE A 145 2.68 9.16 0.32
CA ILE A 145 2.66 8.04 1.28
C ILE A 145 2.30 8.53 2.68
N ARG A 146 2.88 9.66 3.14
CA ARG A 146 2.62 10.17 4.48
C ARG A 146 1.16 10.54 4.69
N TYR A 147 0.52 11.14 3.71
CA TYR A 147 -0.83 11.71 3.83
C TYR A 147 -1.91 10.90 3.09
N HIS A 148 -1.64 9.65 2.66
CA HIS A 148 -2.64 8.84 1.96
C HIS A 148 -3.91 8.59 2.77
N MET A 149 -3.85 8.66 4.10
CA MET A 149 -5.02 8.56 4.98
C MET A 149 -6.01 9.74 4.83
N GLY A 150 -5.64 10.82 4.14
CA GLY A 150 -6.51 11.93 3.83
C GLY A 150 -7.14 12.57 5.08
N ALA A 151 -8.46 12.61 5.15
CA ALA A 151 -9.20 13.21 6.27
C ALA A 151 -9.00 12.48 7.62
N PHE A 152 -8.44 11.28 7.63
CA PHE A 152 -8.05 10.57 8.86
C PHE A 152 -6.69 11.00 9.41
N THR A 153 -6.00 11.91 8.73
CA THR A 153 -4.81 12.58 9.26
C THR A 153 -5.17 13.36 10.54
N ALA A 154 -4.29 13.31 11.54
CA ALA A 154 -4.50 14.01 12.81
C ALA A 154 -4.76 15.51 12.59
N LYS A 155 -5.67 16.10 13.35
CA LYS A 155 -6.09 17.52 13.15
C LYS A 155 -4.93 18.50 13.27
N GLU A 156 -3.97 18.20 14.11
CA GLU A 156 -2.75 18.99 14.33
C GLU A 156 -1.88 19.08 13.06
N GLU A 157 -2.05 18.13 12.14
CA GLU A 157 -1.30 18.06 10.88
C GLU A 157 -2.07 18.57 9.66
N TRP A 158 -3.34 18.99 9.82
CA TRP A 158 -4.16 19.39 8.69
C TRP A 158 -3.60 20.56 7.88
N THR A 159 -2.89 21.48 8.53
CA THR A 159 -2.21 22.57 7.81
C THR A 159 -1.10 22.01 6.91
N ALA A 160 -0.30 21.08 7.41
CA ALA A 160 0.76 20.45 6.64
C ALA A 160 0.20 19.55 5.51
N TYR A 161 -0.87 18.80 5.79
CA TYR A 161 -1.62 18.02 4.80
C TYR A 161 -2.16 18.91 3.67
N THR A 162 -2.79 20.05 4.01
CA THR A 162 -3.30 21.01 3.01
C THR A 162 -2.16 21.60 2.16
N ASN A 163 -1.04 21.95 2.80
CA ASN A 163 0.14 22.44 2.08
C ASN A 163 0.71 21.35 1.13
N ALA A 164 0.71 20.09 1.58
CA ALA A 164 1.15 18.97 0.74
C ALA A 164 0.27 18.80 -0.49
N ILE A 165 -1.06 18.88 -0.36
CA ILE A 165 -1.99 18.83 -1.50
C ILE A 165 -1.75 19.99 -2.47
N HIS A 166 -1.54 21.20 -1.96
CA HIS A 166 -1.31 22.37 -2.83
C HIS A 166 0.01 22.29 -3.59
N LYS A 167 1.05 21.69 -2.99
CA LYS A 167 2.35 21.52 -3.64
C LYS A 167 2.36 20.29 -4.55
N TYR A 168 1.76 19.20 -4.11
CA TYR A 168 1.70 17.90 -4.77
C TYR A 168 0.27 17.37 -4.84
N PRO A 169 -0.52 17.75 -5.86
CA PRO A 169 -1.93 17.32 -5.98
C PRO A 169 -2.13 15.82 -5.96
N ASN A 170 -1.10 15.04 -6.33
CA ASN A 170 -1.11 13.58 -6.29
C ASN A 170 -1.30 12.97 -4.90
N VAL A 171 -1.11 13.75 -3.83
CA VAL A 171 -1.50 13.37 -2.46
C VAL A 171 -3.01 13.05 -2.38
N LEU A 172 -3.84 13.88 -3.01
CA LEU A 172 -5.30 13.67 -3.04
C LEU A 172 -5.67 12.46 -3.89
N TYR A 173 -5.02 12.29 -5.04
CA TYR A 173 -5.26 11.13 -5.92
C TYR A 173 -4.81 9.82 -5.29
N THR A 174 -3.73 9.84 -4.50
CA THR A 174 -3.29 8.67 -3.72
C THR A 174 -4.34 8.26 -2.71
N HIS A 175 -4.86 9.19 -1.89
CA HIS A 175 -5.96 8.93 -0.97
C HIS A 175 -7.19 8.38 -1.69
N THR A 176 -7.56 8.97 -2.82
CA THR A 176 -8.72 8.55 -3.60
C THR A 176 -8.56 7.12 -4.15
N ALA A 177 -7.37 6.77 -4.64
CA ALA A 177 -7.06 5.44 -5.16
C ALA A 177 -7.13 4.37 -4.05
N ASP A 178 -6.62 4.69 -2.86
CA ASP A 178 -6.70 3.83 -1.67
C ASP A 178 -8.18 3.60 -1.26
N MET A 179 -8.98 4.67 -1.16
CA MET A 179 -10.41 4.57 -0.84
C MET A 179 -11.19 3.76 -1.89
N ILE A 180 -10.84 3.87 -3.17
CA ILE A 180 -11.46 3.06 -4.24
C ILE A 180 -11.09 1.58 -4.05
N ALA A 181 -9.81 1.27 -3.82
CA ALA A 181 -9.36 -0.11 -3.60
C ALA A 181 -10.05 -0.73 -2.38
N ALA A 182 -10.06 -0.04 -1.25
CA ALA A 182 -10.59 -0.54 0.01
C ALA A 182 -12.13 -0.67 0.02
N HIS A 183 -12.88 0.33 -0.52
CA HIS A 183 -14.32 0.43 -0.30
C HIS A 183 -15.17 0.13 -1.54
N ILE A 184 -14.63 0.28 -2.73
CA ILE A 184 -15.37 0.02 -3.97
C ILE A 184 -14.98 -1.35 -4.53
N ILE A 185 -13.69 -1.67 -4.57
CA ILE A 185 -13.18 -2.94 -5.07
C ILE A 185 -13.22 -4.01 -3.98
N GLY A 186 -12.92 -3.67 -2.73
CA GLY A 186 -13.05 -4.54 -1.57
C GLY A 186 -11.81 -5.42 -1.33
N VAL A 187 -10.61 -4.86 -1.57
CA VAL A 187 -9.32 -5.51 -1.33
C VAL A 187 -8.44 -4.68 -0.40
#